data_2088faaeb0c464d004dcfeea74780b3d
#
_entry.id   2088faaeb0c464d004dcfeea74780b3d
#
_cell.length_a   1.000
_cell.length_b   1.000
_cell.length_c   1.000
_cell.angle_alpha   90.00
_cell.angle_beta   90.00
_cell.angle_gamma   90.00
#
_symmetry.space_group_name_H-M   'P 1'
#
loop_
_entity.id
_entity.type
_entity.pdbx_description
1 polymer ?
#
loop_
_entity_poly.entity_id
_entity_poly.type
_entity_poly.pdbx_seq_one_letter_code
_entity_poly.pdbx_strand_id
1 'polypeptide(L)'
;MDLAPVAAALPALGWVVHGSVLAYRLAGARRDPLTGLHTRAGWTARAERLLDRHPNALVVLVDLDDFKAINDQHGHPAGDAVLTATARRLNDWVGRHGIAGRIGGDEFVAIVTDPAHTTGLNTLRAALDRPVHHNGEALPVSASVGRCHRPDLPVPTLTDALSAADTAMYAIKGHSRRNTN
;
A
#
# COMPACT_ATOMS: atom_id res chain seq x y z
N MET A 1 -30.33 -47.91 -9.90
CA MET A 1 -29.27 -46.88 -10.18
C MET A 1 -29.46 -45.79 -9.14
N ASP A 2 -28.49 -45.67 -8.26
CA ASP A 2 -28.60 -44.78 -7.08
C ASP A 2 -28.25 -43.36 -7.53
N LEU A 3 -29.23 -42.45 -7.54
CA LEU A 3 -29.05 -41.03 -7.97
C LEU A 3 -28.56 -40.11 -6.83
N ALA A 4 -28.43 -40.68 -5.62
CA ALA A 4 -28.00 -39.94 -4.43
C ALA A 4 -26.64 -39.23 -4.58
N PRO A 5 -25.57 -39.84 -5.18
CA PRO A 5 -24.28 -39.15 -5.35
C PRO A 5 -24.33 -38.00 -6.34
N VAL A 6 -25.22 -38.05 -7.34
CA VAL A 6 -25.36 -36.98 -8.34
C VAL A 6 -26.06 -35.77 -7.72
N ALA A 7 -27.05 -35.98 -6.85
CA ALA A 7 -27.79 -34.91 -6.19
C ALA A 7 -26.92 -34.10 -5.21
N ALA A 8 -25.89 -34.72 -4.61
CA ALA A 8 -24.95 -34.04 -3.70
C ALA A 8 -23.82 -33.33 -4.47
N ALA A 9 -23.45 -33.80 -5.66
CA ALA A 9 -22.36 -33.23 -6.46
C ALA A 9 -22.72 -31.88 -7.07
N LEU A 10 -23.97 -31.64 -7.46
CA LEU A 10 -24.42 -30.40 -8.09
C LEU A 10 -24.28 -29.15 -7.19
N PRO A 11 -24.71 -29.16 -5.91
CA PRO A 11 -24.48 -28.03 -5.03
C PRO A 11 -23.00 -27.78 -4.76
N ALA A 12 -22.18 -28.83 -4.58
CA ALA A 12 -20.74 -28.69 -4.36
C ALA A 12 -20.05 -28.05 -5.54
N LEU A 13 -20.42 -28.43 -6.78
CA LEU A 13 -19.90 -27.80 -7.99
C LEU A 13 -20.30 -26.31 -8.09
N GLY A 14 -21.53 -25.99 -7.72
CA GLY A 14 -22.04 -24.62 -7.65
C GLY A 14 -21.24 -23.74 -6.68
N TRP A 15 -20.90 -24.26 -5.50
CA TRP A 15 -20.07 -23.55 -4.52
C TRP A 15 -18.63 -23.34 -5.00
N VAL A 16 -18.03 -24.33 -5.67
CA VAL A 16 -16.67 -24.21 -6.24
C VAL A 16 -16.64 -23.16 -7.35
N VAL A 17 -17.60 -23.18 -8.27
CA VAL A 17 -17.70 -22.20 -9.35
C VAL A 17 -17.96 -20.81 -8.80
N HIS A 18 -18.91 -20.67 -7.85
CA HIS A 18 -19.21 -19.38 -7.22
C HIS A 18 -18.00 -18.82 -6.47
N GLY A 19 -17.33 -19.65 -5.68
CA GLY A 19 -16.11 -19.29 -4.97
C GLY A 19 -14.97 -18.87 -5.91
N SER A 20 -14.80 -19.58 -7.01
CA SER A 20 -13.79 -19.23 -8.04
C SER A 20 -14.10 -17.92 -8.75
N VAL A 21 -15.37 -17.67 -9.11
CA VAL A 21 -15.80 -16.41 -9.72
C VAL A 21 -15.63 -15.24 -8.73
N LEU A 22 -15.99 -15.43 -7.47
CA LEU A 22 -15.82 -14.41 -6.43
C LEU A 22 -14.34 -14.13 -6.19
N ALA A 23 -13.50 -15.16 -6.07
CA ALA A 23 -12.05 -15.01 -5.94
C ALA A 23 -11.44 -14.29 -7.16
N TYR A 24 -11.89 -14.62 -8.37
CA TYR A 24 -11.46 -13.95 -9.59
C TYR A 24 -11.89 -12.47 -9.61
N ARG A 25 -13.12 -12.16 -9.22
CA ARG A 25 -13.61 -10.78 -9.11
C ARG A 25 -12.86 -9.99 -8.04
N LEU A 26 -12.56 -10.59 -6.88
CA LEU A 26 -11.76 -9.97 -5.82
C LEU A 26 -10.31 -9.75 -6.25
N ALA A 27 -9.70 -10.74 -6.94
CA ALA A 27 -8.36 -10.60 -7.51
C ALA A 27 -8.30 -9.51 -8.60
N GLY A 28 -9.40 -9.31 -9.33
CA GLY A 28 -9.56 -8.25 -10.33
C GLY A 28 -9.93 -6.88 -9.75
N ALA A 29 -10.22 -6.79 -8.45
CA ALA A 29 -10.54 -5.52 -7.81
C ALA A 29 -9.31 -4.58 -7.87
N ARG A 30 -9.47 -3.44 -8.55
CA ARG A 30 -8.38 -2.46 -8.75
C ARG A 30 -8.31 -1.41 -7.65
N ARG A 31 -9.25 -1.45 -6.71
CA ARG A 31 -9.33 -0.56 -5.55
C ARG A 31 -9.46 -1.38 -4.27
N ASP A 32 -8.72 -0.96 -3.25
CA ASP A 32 -8.82 -1.50 -1.90
C ASP A 32 -10.11 -1.00 -1.24
N PRO A 33 -10.96 -1.90 -0.72
CA PRO A 33 -12.28 -1.51 -0.21
C PRO A 33 -12.23 -0.67 1.06
N LEU A 34 -11.19 -0.78 1.87
CA LEU A 34 -11.02 -0.02 3.10
C LEU A 34 -10.50 1.39 2.81
N THR A 35 -9.46 1.48 2.01
CA THR A 35 -8.71 2.74 1.82
C THR A 35 -9.10 3.50 0.55
N GLY A 36 -9.76 2.85 -0.41
CA GLY A 36 -10.08 3.42 -1.71
C GLY A 36 -8.87 3.58 -2.66
N LEU A 37 -7.65 3.30 -2.19
CA LEU A 37 -6.46 3.35 -3.00
C LEU A 37 -6.42 2.20 -4.03
N HIS A 38 -5.49 2.26 -4.99
CA HIS A 38 -5.26 1.13 -5.87
C HIS A 38 -4.76 -0.07 -5.08
N THR A 39 -5.28 -1.27 -5.40
CA THR A 39 -4.66 -2.54 -4.97
C THR A 39 -3.30 -2.72 -5.63
N ARG A 40 -2.49 -3.69 -5.17
CA ARG A 40 -1.21 -4.06 -5.80
C ARG A 40 -1.34 -4.17 -7.33
N ALA A 41 -2.27 -4.99 -7.82
CA ALA A 41 -2.47 -5.18 -9.27
C ALA A 41 -2.92 -3.90 -9.98
N GLY A 42 -3.84 -3.14 -9.38
CA GLY A 42 -4.35 -1.89 -9.94
C GLY A 42 -3.30 -0.80 -10.02
N TRP A 43 -2.40 -0.73 -9.03
CA TRP A 43 -1.30 0.23 -8.96
C TRP A 43 -0.18 -0.15 -9.93
N THR A 44 0.32 -1.40 -9.89
CA THR A 44 1.43 -1.88 -10.72
C THR A 44 1.19 -1.58 -12.19
N ALA A 45 0.04 -1.99 -12.74
CA ALA A 45 -0.27 -1.77 -14.16
C ALA A 45 -0.31 -0.29 -14.59
N ARG A 46 -0.53 0.64 -13.64
CA ARG A 46 -0.49 2.08 -13.90
C ARG A 46 0.89 2.66 -13.67
N ALA A 47 1.57 2.23 -12.60
CA ALA A 47 2.89 2.71 -12.22
C ALA A 47 3.94 2.41 -13.29
N GLU A 48 3.90 1.21 -13.90
CA GLU A 48 4.77 0.86 -15.03
C GLU A 48 4.66 1.89 -16.16
N ARG A 49 3.43 2.20 -16.58
CA ARG A 49 3.18 3.18 -17.66
C ARG A 49 3.62 4.60 -17.28
N LEU A 50 3.49 4.98 -16.00
CA LEU A 50 3.95 6.28 -15.53
C LEU A 50 5.47 6.33 -15.47
N LEU A 51 6.11 5.26 -14.98
CA LEU A 51 7.57 5.16 -14.94
C LEU A 51 8.17 5.26 -16.35
N ASP A 52 7.58 4.58 -17.33
CA ASP A 52 8.06 4.61 -18.71
C ASP A 52 7.96 6.01 -19.34
N ARG A 53 6.86 6.71 -19.08
CA ARG A 53 6.55 8.00 -19.70
C ARG A 53 7.23 9.20 -19.03
N HIS A 54 7.60 9.07 -17.76
CA HIS A 54 8.14 10.19 -16.96
C HIS A 54 9.58 9.89 -16.50
N PRO A 55 10.59 10.42 -17.21
CA PRO A 55 12.01 10.17 -16.91
C PRO A 55 12.43 10.52 -15.49
N ASN A 56 11.74 11.48 -14.87
CA ASN A 56 12.06 11.98 -13.53
C ASN A 56 11.08 11.44 -12.46
N ALA A 57 10.35 10.35 -12.75
CA ALA A 57 9.40 9.78 -11.80
C ALA A 57 10.08 9.38 -10.49
N LEU A 58 9.36 9.58 -9.38
CA LEU A 58 9.74 9.17 -8.03
C LEU A 58 8.82 8.05 -7.58
N VAL A 59 9.38 6.90 -7.24
CA VAL A 59 8.68 5.79 -6.58
C VAL A 59 8.91 5.90 -5.08
N VAL A 60 7.84 5.76 -4.30
CA VAL A 60 7.86 5.82 -2.84
C VAL A 60 7.22 4.56 -2.28
N LEU A 61 7.87 3.97 -1.28
CA LEU A 61 7.37 2.88 -0.47
C LEU A 61 7.15 3.39 0.95
N VAL A 62 6.03 3.04 1.56
CA VAL A 62 5.66 3.42 2.92
C VAL A 62 5.21 2.18 3.67
N ASP A 63 5.68 2.02 4.89
CA ASP A 63 5.34 0.92 5.78
C ASP A 63 5.06 1.49 7.18
N LEU A 64 3.92 1.16 7.78
CA LEU A 64 3.56 1.62 9.12
C LEU A 64 4.38 0.90 10.18
N ASP A 65 5.08 1.68 11.00
CA ASP A 65 5.88 1.12 12.09
C ASP A 65 4.96 0.60 13.20
N ASP A 66 5.27 -0.60 13.70
CA ASP A 66 4.58 -1.25 14.83
C ASP A 66 3.04 -1.34 14.68
N PHE A 67 2.53 -1.39 13.43
CA PHE A 67 1.09 -1.44 13.15
C PHE A 67 0.37 -2.60 13.85
N LYS A 68 1.05 -3.75 13.99
CA LYS A 68 0.52 -4.88 14.75
C LYS A 68 0.23 -4.51 16.20
N ALA A 69 1.12 -3.73 16.85
CA ALA A 69 0.92 -3.30 18.24
C ALA A 69 -0.32 -2.40 18.37
N ILE A 70 -0.61 -1.54 17.40
CA ILE A 70 -1.84 -0.74 17.37
C ILE A 70 -3.07 -1.65 17.34
N ASN A 71 -3.09 -2.67 16.48
CA ASN A 71 -4.20 -3.64 16.43
C ASN A 71 -4.35 -4.43 17.74
N ASP A 72 -3.23 -4.90 18.30
CA ASP A 72 -3.23 -5.71 19.51
C ASP A 72 -3.70 -4.89 20.74
N GLN A 73 -3.38 -3.60 20.81
CA GLN A 73 -3.71 -2.71 21.92
C GLN A 73 -5.10 -2.06 21.81
N HIS A 74 -5.49 -1.61 20.58
CA HIS A 74 -6.69 -0.78 20.37
C HIS A 74 -7.75 -1.47 19.53
N GLY A 75 -7.48 -2.70 19.04
CA GLY A 75 -8.37 -3.49 18.20
C GLY A 75 -8.31 -3.13 16.71
N HIS A 76 -8.82 -4.03 15.87
CA HIS A 76 -8.82 -3.86 14.41
C HIS A 76 -9.53 -2.58 13.90
N PRO A 77 -10.64 -2.10 14.53
CA PRO A 77 -11.25 -0.84 14.09
C PRO A 77 -10.31 0.37 14.21
N ALA A 78 -9.43 0.38 15.23
CA ALA A 78 -8.40 1.42 15.37
C ALA A 78 -7.34 1.30 14.27
N GLY A 79 -6.89 0.07 13.96
CA GLY A 79 -6.01 -0.18 12.82
C GLY A 79 -6.61 0.25 11.50
N ASP A 80 -7.90 -0.03 11.25
CA ASP A 80 -8.60 0.41 10.05
C ASP A 80 -8.67 1.94 9.93
N ALA A 81 -8.85 2.64 11.06
CA ALA A 81 -8.79 4.10 11.10
C ALA A 81 -7.40 4.62 10.73
N VAL A 82 -6.33 3.99 11.25
CA VAL A 82 -4.94 4.32 10.92
C VAL A 82 -4.66 4.09 9.43
N LEU A 83 -5.04 2.94 8.88
CA LEU A 83 -4.87 2.61 7.46
C LEU A 83 -5.58 3.63 6.56
N THR A 84 -6.81 3.99 6.91
CA THR A 84 -7.61 4.96 6.15
C THR A 84 -7.00 6.37 6.21
N ALA A 85 -6.52 6.79 7.38
CA ALA A 85 -5.86 8.07 7.55
C ALA A 85 -4.55 8.15 6.75
N THR A 86 -3.73 7.09 6.81
CA THR A 86 -2.48 6.96 6.05
C THR A 86 -2.74 7.03 4.55
N ALA A 87 -3.73 6.28 4.07
CA ALA A 87 -4.13 6.28 2.67
C ALA A 87 -4.55 7.67 2.18
N ARG A 88 -5.35 8.39 2.97
CA ARG A 88 -5.77 9.76 2.65
C ARG A 88 -4.57 10.70 2.60
N ARG A 89 -3.69 10.67 3.61
CA ARG A 89 -2.50 11.52 3.68
C ARG A 89 -1.57 11.29 2.49
N LEU A 90 -1.35 10.03 2.12
CA LEU A 90 -0.55 9.67 0.96
C LEU A 90 -1.19 10.12 -0.35
N ASN A 91 -2.51 9.92 -0.51
CA ASN A 91 -3.24 10.33 -1.70
C ASN A 91 -3.28 11.86 -1.86
N ASP A 92 -3.47 12.59 -0.75
CA ASP A 92 -3.44 14.06 -0.74
C ASP A 92 -2.06 14.60 -1.14
N TRP A 93 -0.99 13.96 -0.65
CA TRP A 93 0.39 14.32 -1.02
C TRP A 93 0.68 14.04 -2.50
N VAL A 94 0.24 12.90 -3.02
CA VAL A 94 0.39 12.56 -4.45
C VAL A 94 -0.43 13.50 -5.34
N GLY A 95 -1.63 13.86 -4.92
CA GLY A 95 -2.54 14.73 -5.65
C GLY A 95 -2.75 14.30 -7.11
N ARG A 96 -2.68 15.26 -8.02
CA ARG A 96 -2.83 15.03 -9.47
C ARG A 96 -1.53 14.56 -10.17
N HIS A 97 -0.42 14.52 -9.43
CA HIS A 97 0.92 14.30 -9.99
C HIS A 97 1.33 12.83 -10.02
N GLY A 98 0.45 11.92 -9.65
CA GLY A 98 0.76 10.50 -9.64
C GLY A 98 -0.39 9.63 -9.16
N ILE A 99 -0.05 8.47 -8.61
CA ILE A 99 -1.01 7.53 -8.04
C ILE A 99 -0.47 6.89 -6.76
N ALA A 100 -1.37 6.61 -5.83
CA ALA A 100 -1.09 5.84 -4.62
C ALA A 100 -1.78 4.46 -4.66
N GLY A 101 -1.21 3.51 -3.94
CA GLY A 101 -1.74 2.15 -3.78
C GLY A 101 -1.47 1.59 -2.39
N ARG A 102 -2.28 0.61 -1.99
CA ARG A 102 -2.04 -0.26 -0.84
C ARG A 102 -1.67 -1.64 -1.37
N ILE A 103 -0.49 -2.12 -1.03
CA ILE A 103 0.08 -3.35 -1.61
C ILE A 103 0.21 -4.49 -0.61
N GLY A 104 0.04 -4.21 0.66
CA GLY A 104 0.09 -5.16 1.76
C GLY A 104 -0.87 -4.78 2.87
N GLY A 105 -0.75 -5.40 4.02
CA GLY A 105 -1.56 -5.08 5.20
C GLY A 105 -1.38 -3.63 5.64
N ASP A 106 -0.14 -3.23 5.86
CA ASP A 106 0.32 -1.92 6.33
C ASP A 106 1.30 -1.24 5.36
N GLU A 107 1.44 -1.81 4.15
CA GLU A 107 2.35 -1.34 3.12
C GLU A 107 1.62 -0.52 2.05
N PHE A 108 2.14 0.67 1.77
CA PHE A 108 1.62 1.57 0.74
C PHE A 108 2.73 1.95 -0.25
N VAL A 109 2.30 2.32 -1.44
CA VAL A 109 3.19 2.77 -2.52
C VAL A 109 2.63 4.01 -3.19
N ALA A 110 3.53 4.80 -3.73
CA ALA A 110 3.17 5.90 -4.62
C ALA A 110 4.17 6.01 -5.77
N ILE A 111 3.70 6.53 -6.90
CA ILE A 111 4.57 7.04 -7.95
C ILE A 111 4.15 8.47 -8.26
N VAL A 112 5.12 9.39 -8.30
CA VAL A 112 4.93 10.81 -8.56
C VAL A 112 5.74 11.20 -9.79
N THR A 113 5.10 11.90 -10.72
CA THR A 113 5.67 12.26 -12.03
C THR A 113 6.21 13.68 -12.08
N ASP A 114 5.79 14.55 -11.13
CA ASP A 114 6.22 15.94 -11.05
C ASP A 114 7.53 16.07 -10.24
N PRO A 115 8.62 16.56 -10.84
CA PRO A 115 9.89 16.75 -10.14
C PRO A 115 9.81 17.63 -8.89
N ALA A 116 8.86 18.56 -8.83
CA ALA A 116 8.65 19.41 -7.66
C ALA A 116 8.28 18.62 -6.40
N HIS A 117 7.63 17.45 -6.56
CA HIS A 117 7.31 16.56 -5.45
C HIS A 117 8.53 15.81 -4.88
N THR A 118 9.67 15.84 -5.56
CA THR A 118 10.90 15.23 -5.03
C THR A 118 11.41 15.93 -3.77
N THR A 119 11.08 17.20 -3.60
CA THR A 119 11.44 18.00 -2.42
C THR A 119 10.43 17.87 -1.29
N GLY A 120 9.25 17.31 -1.58
CA GLY A 120 8.12 17.22 -0.65
C GLY A 120 8.13 16.00 0.28
N LEU A 121 9.15 15.14 0.30
CA LEU A 121 9.18 13.94 1.15
C LEU A 121 9.14 14.23 2.65
N ASN A 122 9.75 15.32 3.09
CA ASN A 122 9.66 15.72 4.50
C ASN A 122 8.22 16.13 4.87
N THR A 123 7.50 16.73 3.93
CA THR A 123 6.07 17.05 4.10
C THR A 123 5.23 15.77 4.19
N LEU A 124 5.54 14.76 3.36
CA LEU A 124 4.88 13.45 3.45
C LEU A 124 5.13 12.80 4.81
N ARG A 125 6.39 12.70 5.24
CA ARG A 125 6.73 12.11 6.55
C ARG A 125 6.00 12.83 7.68
N ALA A 126 6.09 14.15 7.74
CA ALA A 126 5.39 14.94 8.74
C ALA A 126 3.87 14.75 8.71
N ALA A 127 3.27 14.48 7.54
CA ALA A 127 1.86 14.18 7.44
C ALA A 127 1.55 12.77 7.94
N LEU A 128 2.38 11.78 7.63
CA LEU A 128 2.21 10.38 8.05
C LEU A 128 2.35 10.23 9.58
N ASP A 129 3.26 10.98 10.20
CA ASP A 129 3.53 10.93 11.65
C ASP A 129 2.47 11.67 12.50
N ARG A 130 1.47 12.31 11.89
CA ARG A 130 0.39 12.92 12.68
C ARG A 130 -0.43 11.86 13.38
N PRO A 131 -0.80 12.05 14.66
CA PRO A 131 -1.70 11.14 15.36
C PRO A 131 -3.01 10.92 14.59
N VAL A 132 -3.59 9.74 14.77
CA VAL A 132 -4.92 9.40 14.24
C VAL A 132 -5.91 9.39 15.40
N HIS A 133 -7.00 10.16 15.28
CA HIS A 133 -8.03 10.17 16.29
C HIS A 133 -9.05 9.05 16.05
N HIS A 134 -9.23 8.20 17.05
CA HIS A 134 -10.21 7.13 17.05
C HIS A 134 -10.90 7.05 18.41
N ASN A 135 -12.24 7.10 18.45
CA ASN A 135 -13.06 7.04 19.67
C ASN A 135 -12.61 8.03 20.78
N GLY A 136 -12.19 9.26 20.40
CA GLY A 136 -11.74 10.28 21.33
C GLY A 136 -10.28 10.15 21.79
N GLU A 137 -9.58 9.11 21.40
CA GLU A 137 -8.16 8.88 21.67
C GLU A 137 -7.29 9.30 20.47
N ALA A 138 -6.11 9.86 20.76
CA ALA A 138 -5.11 10.19 19.77
C ALA A 138 -4.07 9.08 19.70
N LEU A 139 -4.16 8.25 18.66
CA LEU A 139 -3.24 7.13 18.41
C LEU A 139 -1.94 7.66 17.80
N PRO A 140 -0.78 7.46 18.43
CA PRO A 140 0.49 7.79 17.80
C PRO A 140 0.74 6.84 16.63
N VAL A 141 1.17 7.41 15.51
CA VAL A 141 1.47 6.65 14.28
C VAL A 141 2.81 7.12 13.77
N SER A 142 3.65 6.20 13.34
CA SER A 142 4.85 6.49 12.56
C SER A 142 4.93 5.61 11.33
N ALA A 143 5.66 6.09 10.32
CA ALA A 143 5.84 5.35 9.08
C ALA A 143 7.26 5.47 8.56
N SER A 144 7.81 4.34 8.15
CA SER A 144 9.06 4.27 7.43
C SER A 144 8.82 4.54 5.95
N VAL A 145 9.60 5.46 5.37
CA VAL A 145 9.43 5.90 3.99
C VAL A 145 10.74 5.71 3.23
N GLY A 146 10.71 4.83 2.22
CA GLY A 146 11.77 4.64 1.25
C GLY A 146 11.43 5.29 -0.09
N ARG A 147 12.46 5.60 -0.87
CA ARG A 147 12.29 6.23 -2.19
C ARG A 147 13.30 5.72 -3.21
N CYS A 148 12.90 5.78 -4.47
CA CYS A 148 13.79 5.60 -5.59
C CYS A 148 13.43 6.60 -6.69
N HIS A 149 14.40 7.34 -7.18
CA HIS A 149 14.28 8.16 -8.38
C HIS A 149 14.57 7.32 -9.61
N ARG A 150 13.73 7.46 -10.63
CA ARG A 150 13.94 6.75 -11.89
C ARG A 150 15.34 6.95 -12.50
N PRO A 151 15.92 8.19 -12.51
CA PRO A 151 17.27 8.42 -13.02
C PRO A 151 18.38 7.68 -12.26
N ASP A 152 18.13 7.27 -11.01
CA ASP A 152 19.12 6.56 -10.19
C ASP A 152 19.25 5.08 -10.59
N LEU A 153 18.37 4.59 -11.49
CA LEU A 153 18.35 3.20 -11.93
C LEU A 153 19.08 3.01 -13.26
N PRO A 154 19.97 2.04 -13.39
CA PRO A 154 20.64 1.68 -14.66
C PRO A 154 19.63 1.24 -15.73
N VAL A 155 18.66 0.41 -15.33
CA VAL A 155 17.51 -0.01 -16.14
C VAL A 155 16.25 0.32 -15.35
N PRO A 156 15.42 1.26 -15.80
CA PRO A 156 14.31 1.76 -15.00
C PRO A 156 13.08 0.85 -15.07
N THR A 157 13.15 -0.34 -14.44
CA THR A 157 11.97 -1.17 -14.25
C THR A 157 11.26 -0.84 -12.95
N LEU A 158 9.95 -1.09 -12.87
CA LEU A 158 9.20 -0.87 -11.65
C LEU A 158 9.67 -1.80 -10.51
N THR A 159 10.08 -3.01 -10.84
CA THR A 159 10.63 -3.97 -9.87
C THR A 159 11.92 -3.45 -9.24
N ASP A 160 12.84 -2.92 -10.07
CA ASP A 160 14.10 -2.36 -9.56
C ASP A 160 13.86 -1.09 -8.74
N ALA A 161 12.89 -0.24 -9.17
CA ALA A 161 12.51 0.95 -8.43
C ALA A 161 11.93 0.63 -7.04
N LEU A 162 11.07 -0.39 -6.94
CA LEU A 162 10.52 -0.85 -5.66
C LEU A 162 11.61 -1.47 -4.78
N SER A 163 12.50 -2.29 -5.34
CA SER A 163 13.62 -2.90 -4.61
C SER A 163 14.58 -1.84 -4.05
N ALA A 164 14.90 -0.81 -4.85
CA ALA A 164 15.74 0.29 -4.40
C ALA A 164 15.05 1.13 -3.31
N ALA A 165 13.75 1.39 -3.44
CA ALA A 165 12.98 2.09 -2.42
C ALA A 165 12.91 1.29 -1.11
N ASP A 166 12.72 -0.04 -1.17
CA ASP A 166 12.74 -0.93 -0.02
C ASP A 166 14.10 -0.92 0.69
N THR A 167 15.18 -1.02 -0.05
CA THR A 167 16.54 -0.92 0.47
C THR A 167 16.76 0.40 1.20
N ALA A 168 16.31 1.52 0.62
CA ALA A 168 16.40 2.84 1.22
C ALA A 168 15.56 2.95 2.50
N MET A 169 14.38 2.35 2.53
CA MET A 169 13.50 2.29 3.70
C MET A 169 14.13 1.48 4.84
N TYR A 170 14.68 0.31 4.52
CA TYR A 170 15.32 -0.56 5.50
C TYR A 170 16.55 0.09 6.16
N ALA A 171 17.33 0.85 5.41
CA ALA A 171 18.46 1.62 5.94
C ALA A 171 18.00 2.62 7.01
N ILE A 172 16.83 3.27 6.83
CA ILE A 172 16.25 4.20 7.81
C ILE A 172 15.73 3.46 9.04
N LYS A 173 15.00 2.35 8.87
CA LYS A 173 14.50 1.51 9.98
C LYS A 173 15.63 1.02 10.89
N GLY A 174 16.77 0.63 10.31
CA GLY A 174 17.94 0.16 11.05
C GLY A 174 18.62 1.23 11.90
N HIS A 175 18.47 2.51 11.54
CA HIS A 175 19.01 3.64 12.33
C HIS A 175 18.08 4.04 13.48
N SER A 176 16.76 4.01 13.29
CA SER A 176 15.78 4.34 14.33
C SER A 176 15.83 3.35 15.50
N ARG A 177 15.94 2.05 15.22
CA ARG A 177 16.05 1.02 16.28
C ARG A 177 17.32 1.10 17.12
N ARG A 178 18.41 1.66 16.59
CA ARG A 178 19.69 1.83 17.34
C ARG A 178 19.70 3.03 18.28
N ASN A 179 18.84 4.00 18.06
CA ASN A 179 18.75 5.21 18.90
C ASN A 179 17.75 5.09 20.05
N THR A 180 17.07 3.97 20.20
CA THR A 180 16.05 3.72 21.24
C THR A 180 16.53 2.72 22.31
N ASN A 181 17.81 2.29 22.26
CA ASN A 181 18.45 1.43 23.28
C ASN A 181 19.43 2.19 24.15
#